data_ff5981a0c282fb70a98caec6ae51c9f1
#
_entry.id   ff5981a0c282fb70a98caec6ae51c9f1
#
_cell.length_a   1.000
_cell.length_b   1.000
_cell.length_c   1.000
_cell.angle_alpha   90.00
_cell.angle_beta   90.00
_cell.angle_gamma   90.00
#
_symmetry.space_group_name_H-M   'P 1'
#
loop_
_entity.id
_entity.type
_entity.pdbx_description
1 polymer ?
#
loop_
_entity_poly.entity_id
_entity_poly.type
_entity_poly.pdbx_seq_one_letter_code
_entity_poly.pdbx_strand_id
1 'polypeptide(L)'
;TAFHIAFYNVENLFDTIDTPEKNDEEFTPSSKLQHGSKNYKIKIANLAKVINAMSESRNMGILGLCEVENLAVVNDLESKLSYSKYAIIHEESPDERGIDNAILVDKKHFKIIESGKHTVSLGEDERPTRDIIWGRLKHKATKEELLVFVNHWPSRYGGAEASNWKRVKASESLSEIIALLKLRYANAHVVVLGDLNDYPSNESVSRLEQCEETESCLKDLHARFEGTDRGSHAYKGEW
;
A
#
# COMPACT_ATOMS: atom_id res chain seq x y z
N THR A 1 -3.48 -20.21 14.50
CA THR A 1 -4.29 -20.13 13.26
C THR A 1 -3.50 -19.34 12.25
N ALA A 2 -3.23 -19.94 11.08
CA ALA A 2 -2.57 -19.24 9.98
C ALA A 2 -3.49 -18.11 9.47
N PHE A 3 -2.91 -16.99 9.08
CA PHE A 3 -3.59 -15.88 8.42
C PHE A 3 -2.81 -15.49 7.17
N HIS A 4 -3.48 -14.82 6.24
CA HIS A 4 -2.88 -14.30 5.03
C HIS A 4 -2.69 -12.78 5.14
N ILE A 5 -1.63 -12.32 4.51
CA ILE A 5 -1.35 -10.91 4.29
C ILE A 5 -1.40 -10.70 2.77
N ALA A 6 -2.09 -9.68 2.32
CA ALA A 6 -2.19 -9.34 0.91
C ALA A 6 -1.98 -7.85 0.69
N PHE A 7 -1.68 -7.51 -0.55
CA PHE A 7 -1.63 -6.14 -1.05
C PHE A 7 -2.42 -6.05 -2.36
N TYR A 8 -3.12 -4.94 -2.56
CA TYR A 8 -3.86 -4.68 -3.78
C TYR A 8 -3.83 -3.19 -4.13
N ASN A 9 -3.29 -2.85 -5.30
CA ASN A 9 -3.47 -1.54 -5.89
C ASN A 9 -4.88 -1.48 -6.47
N VAL A 10 -5.72 -0.57 -5.96
CA VAL A 10 -7.13 -0.47 -6.35
C VAL A 10 -7.38 0.41 -7.58
N GLU A 11 -6.31 0.92 -8.18
CA GLU A 11 -6.33 1.65 -9.44
C GLU A 11 -7.29 2.85 -9.42
N ASN A 12 -6.91 3.89 -8.67
CA ASN A 12 -7.67 5.15 -8.55
C ASN A 12 -9.09 4.96 -8.01
N LEU A 13 -9.20 4.58 -6.74
CA LEU A 13 -10.49 4.54 -6.03
C LEU A 13 -10.84 5.92 -5.52
N PHE A 14 -11.50 6.70 -6.37
CA PHE A 14 -12.04 8.03 -6.06
C PHE A 14 -13.54 7.97 -5.84
N ASP A 15 -14.04 8.87 -4.99
CA ASP A 15 -15.48 9.13 -4.91
C ASP A 15 -15.96 9.99 -6.10
N THR A 16 -16.96 10.81 -5.97
CA THR A 16 -17.52 11.61 -7.07
C THR A 16 -17.50 13.11 -6.78
N ILE A 17 -16.75 13.51 -5.75
CA ILE A 17 -16.71 14.86 -5.23
C ILE A 17 -15.33 15.44 -5.56
N ASP A 18 -15.33 16.62 -6.15
CA ASP A 18 -14.11 17.39 -6.42
C ASP A 18 -13.50 17.87 -5.10
N THR A 19 -12.27 17.44 -4.80
CA THR A 19 -11.59 17.81 -3.57
C THR A 19 -10.78 19.09 -3.77
N PRO A 20 -11.07 20.16 -3.04
CA PRO A 20 -10.31 21.39 -3.16
C PRO A 20 -8.80 21.17 -3.01
N GLU A 21 -8.00 21.78 -3.89
CA GLU A 21 -6.53 21.72 -3.90
C GLU A 21 -5.93 20.37 -4.31
N LYS A 22 -6.75 19.41 -4.80
CA LYS A 22 -6.29 18.17 -5.39
C LYS A 22 -6.56 18.16 -6.89
N ASN A 23 -5.78 17.38 -7.64
CA ASN A 23 -5.93 17.21 -9.08
C ASN A 23 -6.78 15.95 -9.36
N ASP A 24 -8.03 15.96 -8.93
CA ASP A 24 -8.97 14.82 -9.00
C ASP A 24 -10.23 15.13 -9.83
N GLU A 25 -10.30 16.29 -10.50
CA GLU A 25 -11.46 16.76 -11.27
C GLU A 25 -11.91 15.75 -12.34
N GLU A 26 -10.99 14.89 -12.82
CA GLU A 26 -11.30 13.85 -13.79
C GLU A 26 -12.23 12.75 -13.21
N PHE A 27 -12.29 12.61 -11.88
CA PHE A 27 -13.13 11.63 -11.19
C PHE A 27 -14.49 12.21 -10.74
N THR A 28 -14.97 13.25 -11.42
CA THR A 28 -16.27 13.86 -11.14
C THR A 28 -17.32 13.48 -12.20
N PRO A 29 -18.63 13.65 -11.90
CA PRO A 29 -19.72 13.37 -12.84
C PRO A 29 -19.68 14.26 -14.10
N SER A 30 -19.10 15.46 -14.00
CA SER A 30 -19.00 16.44 -15.10
C SER A 30 -17.74 16.26 -15.96
N SER A 31 -16.82 15.40 -15.55
CA SER A 31 -15.58 15.15 -16.27
C SER A 31 -15.77 14.32 -17.54
N LYS A 32 -14.70 14.19 -18.34
CA LYS A 32 -14.68 13.28 -19.50
C LYS A 32 -14.94 11.82 -19.14
N LEU A 33 -14.50 11.40 -17.94
CA LEU A 33 -14.73 10.03 -17.44
C LEU A 33 -16.17 9.80 -17.00
N GLN A 34 -16.95 10.88 -16.83
CA GLN A 34 -18.33 10.82 -16.31
C GLN A 34 -18.41 9.93 -15.05
N HIS A 35 -17.43 10.13 -14.13
CA HIS A 35 -17.30 9.34 -12.92
C HIS A 35 -18.40 9.69 -11.91
N GLY A 36 -19.61 9.21 -12.17
CA GLY A 36 -20.76 9.44 -11.29
C GLY A 36 -20.98 8.27 -10.32
N SER A 37 -21.94 8.45 -9.42
CA SER A 37 -22.27 7.48 -8.36
C SER A 37 -22.52 6.06 -8.85
N LYS A 38 -22.98 5.87 -10.08
CA LYS A 38 -23.14 4.53 -10.68
C LYS A 38 -21.78 3.86 -10.92
N ASN A 39 -20.84 4.58 -11.53
CA ASN A 39 -19.50 4.05 -11.81
C ASN A 39 -18.73 3.78 -10.52
N TYR A 40 -18.80 4.69 -9.56
CA TYR A 40 -18.25 4.52 -8.22
C TYR A 40 -18.76 3.24 -7.53
N LYS A 41 -20.08 3.03 -7.49
CA LYS A 41 -20.69 1.82 -6.88
C LYS A 41 -20.26 0.54 -7.59
N ILE A 42 -20.12 0.57 -8.92
CA ILE A 42 -19.62 -0.59 -9.70
C ILE A 42 -18.16 -0.86 -9.34
N LYS A 43 -17.32 0.17 -9.25
CA LYS A 43 -15.91 0.06 -8.85
C LYS A 43 -15.79 -0.59 -7.46
N ILE A 44 -16.47 -0.06 -6.45
CA ILE A 44 -16.52 -0.61 -5.08
C ILE A 44 -16.98 -2.09 -5.10
N ALA A 45 -18.03 -2.42 -5.84
CA ALA A 45 -18.53 -3.80 -5.92
C ALA A 45 -17.52 -4.76 -6.55
N ASN A 46 -16.83 -4.33 -7.62
CA ASN A 46 -15.83 -5.13 -8.29
C ASN A 46 -14.59 -5.35 -7.40
N LEU A 47 -14.10 -4.31 -6.73
CA LEU A 47 -13.00 -4.43 -5.79
C LEU A 47 -13.37 -5.35 -4.62
N ALA A 48 -14.55 -5.17 -4.04
CA ALA A 48 -15.03 -6.05 -2.97
C ALA A 48 -15.15 -7.51 -3.42
N LYS A 49 -15.60 -7.78 -4.66
CA LYS A 49 -15.65 -9.13 -5.24
C LYS A 49 -14.27 -9.77 -5.28
N VAL A 50 -13.24 -9.04 -5.74
CA VAL A 50 -11.86 -9.54 -5.79
C VAL A 50 -11.34 -9.81 -4.38
N ILE A 51 -11.46 -8.86 -3.46
CA ILE A 51 -10.97 -9.00 -2.09
C ILE A 51 -11.68 -10.14 -1.35
N ASN A 52 -13.00 -10.28 -1.53
CA ASN A 52 -13.76 -11.39 -0.96
C ASN A 52 -13.28 -12.74 -1.52
N ALA A 53 -13.00 -12.84 -2.83
CA ALA A 53 -12.45 -14.05 -3.42
C ALA A 53 -11.04 -14.39 -2.89
N MET A 54 -10.19 -13.39 -2.66
CA MET A 54 -8.89 -13.56 -2.00
C MET A 54 -9.05 -14.09 -0.57
N SER A 55 -10.14 -13.77 0.11
CA SER A 55 -10.41 -14.10 1.51
C SER A 55 -11.16 -15.42 1.69
N GLU A 56 -11.88 -15.91 0.68
CA GLU A 56 -12.86 -17.01 0.79
C GLU A 56 -12.32 -18.31 1.37
N SER A 57 -11.10 -18.68 1.00
CA SER A 57 -10.45 -19.91 1.50
C SER A 57 -9.35 -19.62 2.53
N ARG A 58 -9.19 -18.37 2.95
CA ARG A 58 -8.03 -17.90 3.69
C ARG A 58 -8.45 -16.83 4.69
N ASN A 59 -7.98 -16.95 5.92
CA ASN A 59 -8.17 -15.90 6.91
C ASN A 59 -7.31 -14.69 6.52
N MET A 60 -7.87 -13.72 5.80
CA MET A 60 -7.19 -12.47 5.47
C MET A 60 -7.02 -11.64 6.75
N GLY A 61 -5.82 -11.64 7.29
CA GLY A 61 -5.52 -10.92 8.52
C GLY A 61 -5.17 -9.46 8.30
N ILE A 62 -4.47 -9.18 7.20
CA ILE A 62 -3.98 -7.83 6.87
C ILE A 62 -4.08 -7.65 5.36
N LEU A 63 -4.63 -6.51 4.93
CA LEU A 63 -4.70 -6.11 3.54
C LEU A 63 -4.17 -4.68 3.39
N GLY A 64 -3.07 -4.52 2.67
CA GLY A 64 -2.58 -3.22 2.22
C GLY A 64 -3.29 -2.79 0.94
N LEU A 65 -3.65 -1.53 0.87
CA LEU A 65 -4.23 -0.89 -0.32
C LEU A 65 -3.40 0.33 -0.70
N CYS A 66 -3.35 0.64 -1.98
CA CYS A 66 -2.91 1.94 -2.47
C CYS A 66 -3.84 2.46 -3.56
N GLU A 67 -3.69 3.74 -3.89
CA GLU A 67 -4.56 4.48 -4.81
C GLU A 67 -6.01 4.58 -4.29
N VAL A 68 -6.15 4.78 -3.00
CA VAL A 68 -7.40 5.20 -2.36
C VAL A 68 -7.38 6.72 -2.18
N GLU A 69 -8.49 7.39 -2.43
CA GLU A 69 -8.58 8.84 -2.32
C GLU A 69 -8.59 9.30 -0.86
N ASN A 70 -9.47 8.72 -0.05
CA ASN A 70 -9.71 9.18 1.31
C ASN A 70 -10.26 8.05 2.18
N LEU A 71 -10.43 8.32 3.49
CA LEU A 71 -10.98 7.36 4.44
C LEU A 71 -12.42 6.94 4.10
N ALA A 72 -13.21 7.81 3.46
CA ALA A 72 -14.62 7.49 3.14
C ALA A 72 -14.72 6.38 2.10
N VAL A 73 -13.91 6.44 1.02
CA VAL A 73 -13.90 5.38 0.01
C VAL A 73 -13.39 4.05 0.55
N VAL A 74 -12.45 4.07 1.52
CA VAL A 74 -11.96 2.85 2.18
C VAL A 74 -13.06 2.25 3.07
N ASN A 75 -13.82 3.08 3.80
CA ASN A 75 -14.98 2.63 4.59
C ASN A 75 -16.08 2.04 3.70
N ASP A 76 -16.38 2.67 2.56
CA ASP A 76 -17.35 2.16 1.60
C ASP A 76 -16.95 0.78 1.07
N LEU A 77 -15.66 0.60 0.74
CA LEU A 77 -15.12 -0.69 0.32
C LEU A 77 -15.21 -1.71 1.47
N GLU A 78 -14.76 -1.38 2.69
CA GLU A 78 -14.80 -2.27 3.86
C GLU A 78 -16.24 -2.75 4.14
N SER A 79 -17.22 -1.87 3.98
CA SER A 79 -18.64 -2.21 4.20
C SER A 79 -19.16 -3.33 3.29
N LYS A 80 -18.49 -3.62 2.17
CA LYS A 80 -18.83 -4.67 1.21
C LYS A 80 -18.01 -5.95 1.37
N LEU A 81 -17.07 -5.96 2.32
CA LEU A 81 -16.27 -7.15 2.60
C LEU A 81 -17.05 -8.12 3.50
N SER A 82 -17.08 -9.40 3.12
CA SER A 82 -18.01 -10.37 3.70
C SER A 82 -17.39 -11.25 4.78
N TYR A 83 -16.07 -11.45 4.76
CA TYR A 83 -15.41 -12.49 5.58
C TYR A 83 -14.82 -11.99 6.89
N SER A 84 -14.64 -10.68 7.05
CA SER A 84 -14.08 -10.08 8.25
C SER A 84 -14.61 -8.69 8.49
N LYS A 85 -14.40 -8.19 9.71
CA LYS A 85 -14.54 -6.78 10.07
C LYS A 85 -13.18 -6.20 10.30
N TYR A 86 -12.83 -5.22 9.49
CA TYR A 86 -11.51 -4.61 9.53
C TYR A 86 -11.51 -3.33 10.37
N ALA A 87 -10.39 -3.06 11.01
CA ALA A 87 -9.99 -1.73 11.43
C ALA A 87 -9.14 -1.14 10.32
N ILE A 88 -9.29 0.15 10.07
CA ILE A 88 -8.60 0.85 8.99
C ILE A 88 -7.53 1.76 9.60
N ILE A 89 -6.33 1.73 9.01
CA ILE A 89 -5.29 2.73 9.21
C ILE A 89 -5.21 3.48 7.89
N HIS A 90 -5.42 4.78 7.93
CA HIS A 90 -5.34 5.69 6.78
C HIS A 90 -4.95 7.07 7.28
N GLU A 91 -4.12 7.74 6.53
CA GLU A 91 -3.71 9.13 6.73
C GLU A 91 -3.57 9.79 5.36
N GLU A 92 -4.04 11.02 5.26
CA GLU A 92 -3.89 11.83 4.05
C GLU A 92 -2.42 12.09 3.75
N SER A 93 -2.01 11.89 2.50
CA SER A 93 -0.67 12.19 2.00
C SER A 93 -0.61 13.53 1.26
N PRO A 94 0.59 14.08 1.06
CA PRO A 94 0.76 15.31 0.31
C PRO A 94 0.67 15.13 -1.22
N ASP A 95 0.37 13.94 -1.75
CA ASP A 95 0.24 13.71 -3.19
C ASP A 95 -0.81 14.65 -3.79
N GLU A 96 -0.44 15.36 -4.87
CA GLU A 96 -1.30 16.35 -5.52
C GLU A 96 -2.55 15.75 -6.15
N ARG A 97 -2.54 14.47 -6.50
CA ARG A 97 -3.71 13.78 -7.08
C ARG A 97 -4.72 13.35 -6.01
N GLY A 98 -4.36 13.46 -4.72
CA GLY A 98 -5.22 13.01 -3.63
C GLY A 98 -5.34 11.50 -3.56
N ILE A 99 -4.25 10.76 -3.79
CA ILE A 99 -4.23 9.31 -3.60
C ILE A 99 -3.33 8.91 -2.44
N ASP A 100 -3.79 7.94 -1.67
CA ASP A 100 -3.18 7.51 -0.42
C ASP A 100 -2.97 6.01 -0.36
N ASN A 101 -2.36 5.60 0.75
CA ASN A 101 -2.22 4.21 1.17
C ASN A 101 -3.17 3.93 2.35
N ALA A 102 -3.59 2.66 2.49
CA ALA A 102 -4.36 2.23 3.65
C ALA A 102 -3.98 0.81 4.09
N ILE A 103 -4.23 0.49 5.38
CA ILE A 103 -4.09 -0.87 5.92
C ILE A 103 -5.42 -1.27 6.54
N LEU A 104 -6.00 -2.37 6.06
CA LEU A 104 -7.15 -3.03 6.66
C LEU A 104 -6.66 -4.16 7.55
N VAL A 105 -7.03 -4.13 8.83
CA VAL A 105 -6.58 -5.06 9.87
C VAL A 105 -7.77 -5.84 10.41
N ASP A 106 -7.79 -7.16 10.24
CA ASP A 106 -8.86 -8.02 10.74
C ASP A 106 -8.95 -7.94 12.27
N LYS A 107 -10.04 -7.35 12.76
CA LYS A 107 -10.35 -7.21 14.19
C LYS A 107 -10.44 -8.53 14.93
N LYS A 108 -10.66 -9.65 14.25
CA LYS A 108 -10.71 -10.99 14.87
C LYS A 108 -9.31 -11.43 15.30
N HIS A 109 -8.31 -11.22 14.46
CA HIS A 109 -6.95 -11.74 14.65
C HIS A 109 -6.01 -10.73 15.30
N PHE A 110 -6.19 -9.45 15.04
CA PHE A 110 -5.23 -8.41 15.44
C PHE A 110 -5.86 -7.31 16.29
N LYS A 111 -5.00 -6.63 17.03
CA LYS A 111 -5.25 -5.33 17.66
C LYS A 111 -4.22 -4.35 17.11
N ILE A 112 -4.65 -3.19 16.64
CA ILE A 112 -3.78 -2.05 16.33
C ILE A 112 -3.32 -1.48 17.66
N ILE A 113 -2.01 -1.40 17.86
CA ILE A 113 -1.39 -0.83 19.07
C ILE A 113 -1.01 0.62 18.82
N GLU A 114 -0.45 0.87 17.64
CA GLU A 114 0.03 2.18 17.22
C GLU A 114 0.01 2.23 15.70
N SER A 115 -0.16 3.41 15.12
CA SER A 115 -0.08 3.62 13.68
C SER A 115 0.40 5.04 13.39
N GLY A 116 0.81 5.28 12.16
CA GLY A 116 1.22 6.58 11.70
C GLY A 116 1.66 6.56 10.25
N LYS A 117 2.23 7.68 9.84
CA LYS A 117 2.79 7.85 8.50
C LYS A 117 4.24 8.34 8.55
N HIS A 118 4.95 8.16 7.47
CA HIS A 118 6.29 8.69 7.26
C HIS A 118 6.35 9.32 5.88
N THR A 119 6.71 10.61 5.84
CA THR A 119 6.73 11.38 4.60
C THR A 119 7.98 11.06 3.79
N VAL A 120 7.79 10.75 2.52
CA VAL A 120 8.86 10.55 1.56
C VAL A 120 9.21 11.90 0.92
N SER A 121 10.33 12.49 1.31
CA SER A 121 10.80 13.74 0.73
C SER A 121 11.64 13.49 -0.52
N LEU A 122 11.21 14.04 -1.65
CA LEU A 122 11.95 14.00 -2.92
C LEU A 122 12.79 15.27 -3.14
N GLY A 123 12.69 16.27 -2.26
CA GLY A 123 13.33 17.56 -2.37
C GLY A 123 12.32 18.70 -2.57
N GLU A 124 12.77 19.94 -2.34
CA GLU A 124 11.89 21.13 -2.39
C GLU A 124 11.36 21.48 -3.79
N ASP A 125 12.11 21.12 -4.83
CA ASP A 125 11.76 21.39 -6.24
C ASP A 125 10.93 20.25 -6.88
N GLU A 126 10.62 19.20 -6.14
CA GLU A 126 9.89 18.04 -6.64
C GLU A 126 8.46 18.00 -6.09
N ARG A 127 7.57 17.45 -6.92
CA ARG A 127 6.20 17.22 -6.49
C ARG A 127 6.18 16.24 -5.32
N PRO A 128 5.36 16.50 -4.30
CA PRO A 128 5.20 15.56 -3.19
C PRO A 128 4.65 14.21 -3.68
N THR A 129 4.99 13.16 -2.95
CA THR A 129 4.52 11.81 -3.24
C THR A 129 3.76 11.24 -2.04
N ARG A 130 3.24 10.03 -2.18
CA ARG A 130 2.48 9.35 -1.12
C ARG A 130 3.35 9.06 0.09
N ASP A 131 2.78 9.26 1.26
CA ASP A 131 3.40 8.87 2.52
C ASP A 131 3.44 7.34 2.67
N ILE A 132 4.43 6.84 3.39
CA ILE A 132 4.46 5.44 3.86
C ILE A 132 3.54 5.34 5.06
N ILE A 133 2.50 4.52 4.99
CA ILE A 133 1.62 4.25 6.13
C ILE A 133 2.15 3.04 6.88
N TRP A 134 2.15 3.11 8.21
CA TRP A 134 2.58 1.98 9.03
C TRP A 134 1.63 1.70 10.19
N GLY A 135 1.62 0.44 10.61
CA GLY A 135 0.88 -0.01 11.79
C GLY A 135 1.67 -1.02 12.62
N ARG A 136 1.71 -0.81 13.95
CA ARG A 136 2.15 -1.81 14.91
C ARG A 136 0.95 -2.61 15.38
N LEU A 137 0.93 -3.87 14.98
CA LEU A 137 -0.18 -4.78 15.17
C LEU A 137 0.21 -5.88 16.14
N LYS A 138 -0.70 -6.23 17.07
CA LYS A 138 -0.51 -7.37 17.97
C LYS A 138 -1.45 -8.50 17.61
N HIS A 139 -0.90 -9.68 17.32
CA HIS A 139 -1.70 -10.87 17.10
C HIS A 139 -2.33 -11.36 18.41
N LYS A 140 -3.65 -11.48 18.44
CA LYS A 140 -4.40 -11.71 19.68
C LYS A 140 -4.09 -13.07 20.34
N ALA A 141 -3.83 -14.10 19.53
CA ALA A 141 -3.57 -15.45 20.04
C ALA A 141 -2.11 -15.63 20.47
N THR A 142 -1.13 -15.36 19.60
CA THR A 142 0.30 -15.59 19.88
C THR A 142 0.96 -14.48 20.66
N LYS A 143 0.35 -13.29 20.70
CA LYS A 143 0.89 -12.04 21.28
C LYS A 143 2.09 -11.46 20.52
N GLU A 144 2.49 -12.08 19.43
CA GLU A 144 3.52 -11.55 18.54
C GLU A 144 3.10 -10.21 17.95
N GLU A 145 4.08 -9.38 17.67
CA GLU A 145 3.87 -8.03 17.14
C GLU A 145 4.45 -7.92 15.73
N LEU A 146 3.71 -7.23 14.85
CA LEU A 146 4.11 -6.93 13.49
C LEU A 146 4.20 -5.41 13.32
N LEU A 147 5.24 -4.96 12.65
CA LEU A 147 5.34 -3.64 12.04
C LEU A 147 5.00 -3.82 10.55
N VAL A 148 3.86 -3.33 10.14
CA VAL A 148 3.37 -3.46 8.76
C VAL A 148 3.48 -2.10 8.09
N PHE A 149 4.10 -2.06 6.92
CA PHE A 149 4.28 -0.86 6.11
C PHE A 149 3.57 -1.05 4.78
N VAL A 150 2.83 -0.03 4.34
CA VAL A 150 2.24 0.02 2.99
C VAL A 150 2.81 1.22 2.25
N ASN A 151 3.28 0.95 1.04
CA ASN A 151 4.01 1.86 0.18
C ASN A 151 3.32 1.99 -1.18
N HIS A 152 3.42 3.16 -1.79
CA HIS A 152 3.21 3.34 -3.21
C HIS A 152 4.27 4.32 -3.74
N TRP A 153 5.34 3.78 -4.29
CA TRP A 153 6.48 4.56 -4.72
C TRP A 153 6.23 5.31 -6.04
N PRO A 154 7.05 6.32 -6.36
CA PRO A 154 6.95 7.04 -7.62
C PRO A 154 7.00 6.11 -8.83
N SER A 155 6.07 6.32 -9.76
CA SER A 155 5.97 5.50 -10.96
C SER A 155 7.16 5.73 -11.91
N ARG A 156 7.27 4.87 -12.93
CA ARG A 156 8.28 4.98 -14.00
C ARG A 156 7.92 6.04 -15.07
N TYR A 157 6.94 6.90 -14.77
CA TYR A 157 6.54 7.96 -15.68
C TYR A 157 7.72 8.89 -16.01
N GLY A 158 7.89 9.21 -17.29
CA GLY A 158 9.06 9.95 -17.76
C GLY A 158 10.30 9.10 -18.04
N GLY A 159 10.24 7.79 -17.81
CA GLY A 159 11.32 6.84 -18.04
C GLY A 159 11.79 6.16 -16.75
N ALA A 160 11.98 4.85 -16.81
CA ALA A 160 12.36 4.04 -15.65
C ALA A 160 13.68 4.52 -15.03
N GLU A 161 14.68 4.79 -15.87
CA GLU A 161 16.02 5.22 -15.46
C GLU A 161 16.00 6.66 -14.91
N ALA A 162 15.33 7.60 -15.63
CA ALA A 162 15.23 8.99 -15.22
C ALA A 162 14.51 9.18 -13.88
N SER A 163 13.56 8.30 -13.54
CA SER A 163 12.79 8.33 -12.28
C SER A 163 13.35 7.41 -11.19
N ASN A 164 14.41 6.63 -11.47
CA ASN A 164 14.97 5.64 -10.51
C ASN A 164 15.33 6.26 -9.16
N TRP A 165 15.98 7.40 -9.17
CA TRP A 165 16.41 8.08 -7.94
C TRP A 165 15.24 8.39 -6.99
N LYS A 166 14.03 8.63 -7.50
CA LYS A 166 12.82 8.88 -6.68
C LYS A 166 12.42 7.62 -5.90
N ARG A 167 12.52 6.45 -6.53
CA ARG A 167 12.23 5.17 -5.88
C ARG A 167 13.34 4.77 -4.91
N VAL A 168 14.59 5.08 -5.24
CA VAL A 168 15.71 4.93 -4.29
C VAL A 168 15.48 5.79 -3.04
N LYS A 169 15.03 7.04 -3.19
CA LYS A 169 14.68 7.91 -2.05
C LYS A 169 13.52 7.34 -1.22
N ALA A 170 12.50 6.78 -1.86
CA ALA A 170 11.42 6.13 -1.14
C ALA A 170 11.90 4.88 -0.37
N SER A 171 12.81 4.10 -0.95
CA SER A 171 13.46 2.97 -0.27
C SER A 171 14.29 3.41 0.93
N GLU A 172 15.07 4.48 0.79
CA GLU A 172 15.84 5.07 1.90
C GLU A 172 14.91 5.51 3.04
N SER A 173 13.84 6.24 2.73
CA SER A 173 12.83 6.68 3.71
C SER A 173 12.16 5.49 4.42
N LEU A 174 11.86 4.41 3.69
CA LEU A 174 11.32 3.19 4.27
C LEU A 174 12.32 2.53 5.23
N SER A 175 13.59 2.43 4.83
CA SER A 175 14.65 1.86 5.67
C SER A 175 14.85 2.68 6.96
N GLU A 176 14.82 4.01 6.86
CA GLU A 176 14.92 4.92 8.01
C GLU A 176 13.80 4.69 9.02
N ILE A 177 12.53 4.66 8.57
CA ILE A 177 11.41 4.46 9.49
C ILE A 177 11.39 3.05 10.07
N ILE A 178 11.78 2.02 9.32
CA ILE A 178 11.94 0.65 9.83
C ILE A 178 12.98 0.64 10.94
N ALA A 179 14.18 1.21 10.73
CA ALA A 179 15.23 1.26 11.70
C ALA A 179 14.78 2.00 12.99
N LEU A 180 14.15 3.16 12.84
CA LEU A 180 13.61 3.94 13.96
C LEU A 180 12.61 3.14 14.80
N LEU A 181 11.67 2.46 14.16
CA LEU A 181 10.66 1.66 14.86
C LEU A 181 11.25 0.39 15.46
N LYS A 182 12.24 -0.22 14.82
CA LYS A 182 12.95 -1.39 15.36
C LYS A 182 13.75 -1.06 16.62
N LEU A 183 14.30 0.15 16.73
CA LEU A 183 14.93 0.60 17.99
C LEU A 183 13.94 0.60 19.16
N ARG A 184 12.66 0.94 18.93
CA ARG A 184 11.61 0.95 19.96
C ARG A 184 10.97 -0.43 20.17
N TYR A 185 10.86 -1.23 19.10
CA TYR A 185 10.09 -2.48 19.04
C TYR A 185 10.96 -3.61 18.48
N ALA A 186 12.11 -3.87 19.10
CA ALA A 186 13.13 -4.81 18.63
C ALA A 186 12.59 -6.19 18.24
N ASN A 187 11.62 -6.70 18.99
CA ASN A 187 11.05 -8.03 18.78
C ASN A 187 9.90 -8.07 17.75
N ALA A 188 9.45 -6.94 17.22
CA ALA A 188 8.39 -6.93 16.23
C ALA A 188 8.91 -7.41 14.87
N HIS A 189 8.15 -8.29 14.21
CA HIS A 189 8.44 -8.72 12.86
C HIS A 189 8.06 -7.62 11.87
N VAL A 190 8.86 -7.44 10.83
CA VAL A 190 8.62 -6.42 9.79
C VAL A 190 7.97 -7.06 8.58
N VAL A 191 6.92 -6.41 8.08
CA VAL A 191 6.25 -6.76 6.83
C VAL A 191 6.12 -5.50 5.98
N VAL A 192 6.68 -5.54 4.79
CA VAL A 192 6.59 -4.46 3.79
C VAL A 192 5.66 -4.90 2.68
N LEU A 193 4.69 -4.08 2.37
CA LEU A 193 3.72 -4.26 1.29
C LEU A 193 3.73 -3.01 0.42
N GLY A 194 3.38 -3.16 -0.86
CA GLY A 194 3.20 -1.97 -1.68
C GLY A 194 3.32 -2.22 -3.17
N ASP A 195 2.96 -1.17 -3.91
CA ASP A 195 3.36 -0.99 -5.30
C ASP A 195 4.67 -0.19 -5.31
N LEU A 196 5.77 -0.91 -5.42
CA LEU A 196 7.11 -0.32 -5.39
C LEU A 196 7.52 0.27 -6.75
N ASN A 197 6.70 0.05 -7.79
CA ASN A 197 6.95 0.51 -9.17
C ASN A 197 8.33 0.10 -9.74
N ASP A 198 8.92 -0.96 -9.18
CA ASP A 198 10.21 -1.51 -9.59
C ASP A 198 10.23 -3.03 -9.50
N TYR A 199 11.17 -3.66 -10.21
CA TYR A 199 11.40 -5.09 -10.13
C TYR A 199 12.28 -5.44 -8.93
N PRO A 200 12.23 -6.70 -8.45
CA PRO A 200 13.11 -7.19 -7.38
C PRO A 200 14.60 -6.89 -7.59
N SER A 201 15.09 -7.00 -8.81
CA SER A 201 16.47 -6.74 -9.17
C SER A 201 16.85 -5.25 -9.26
N ASN A 202 15.88 -4.33 -9.25
CA ASN A 202 16.19 -2.91 -9.29
C ASN A 202 16.82 -2.42 -7.98
N GLU A 203 17.67 -1.41 -8.08
CA GLU A 203 18.43 -0.86 -6.95
C GLU A 203 17.52 -0.51 -5.75
N SER A 204 16.40 0.14 -6.00
CA SER A 204 15.47 0.58 -4.97
C SER A 204 14.93 -0.58 -4.12
N VAL A 205 14.64 -1.74 -4.73
CA VAL A 205 14.10 -2.91 -4.04
C VAL A 205 15.23 -3.74 -3.43
N SER A 206 16.30 -4.03 -4.19
CA SER A 206 17.42 -4.84 -3.72
C SER A 206 18.13 -4.24 -2.48
N ARG A 207 18.11 -2.92 -2.32
CA ARG A 207 18.65 -2.24 -1.12
C ARG A 207 17.91 -2.63 0.16
N LEU A 208 16.61 -2.95 0.09
CA LEU A 208 15.85 -3.38 1.26
C LEU A 208 16.29 -4.74 1.81
N GLU A 209 16.92 -5.56 0.98
CA GLU A 209 17.48 -6.85 1.40
C GLU A 209 18.91 -6.75 1.93
N GLN A 210 19.58 -5.60 1.73
CA GLN A 210 20.92 -5.36 2.24
C GLN A 210 20.85 -5.00 3.73
N CYS A 211 21.57 -5.73 4.54
CA CYS A 211 21.69 -5.50 5.97
C CYS A 211 23.10 -5.85 6.45
N GLU A 212 23.49 -5.35 7.61
CA GLU A 212 24.71 -5.80 8.26
C GLU A 212 24.53 -7.22 8.84
N GLU A 213 25.61 -7.99 8.92
CA GLU A 213 25.60 -9.42 9.32
C GLU A 213 24.88 -9.74 10.65
N THR A 214 24.62 -8.71 11.47
CA THR A 214 23.97 -8.85 12.78
C THR A 214 22.47 -8.57 12.77
N GLU A 215 21.89 -8.16 11.64
CA GLU A 215 20.49 -7.75 11.52
C GLU A 215 19.66 -8.79 10.76
N SER A 216 18.38 -8.89 11.11
CA SER A 216 17.42 -9.70 10.35
C SER A 216 17.03 -8.94 9.09
N CYS A 217 17.57 -9.37 7.94
CA CYS A 217 17.28 -8.78 6.64
C CYS A 217 15.82 -8.97 6.23
N LEU A 218 15.30 -8.01 5.48
CA LEU A 218 14.07 -8.23 4.72
C LEU A 218 14.35 -9.26 3.63
N LYS A 219 13.32 -10.01 3.26
CA LYS A 219 13.38 -10.95 2.15
C LYS A 219 12.28 -10.63 1.16
N ASP A 220 12.66 -10.42 -0.09
CA ASP A 220 11.70 -10.23 -1.17
C ASP A 220 11.06 -11.57 -1.55
N LEU A 221 9.75 -11.67 -1.35
CA LEU A 221 8.97 -12.85 -1.69
C LEU A 221 8.59 -12.90 -3.17
N HIS A 222 8.76 -11.80 -3.93
CA HIS A 222 8.48 -11.71 -5.36
C HIS A 222 9.68 -12.03 -6.24
N ALA A 223 10.91 -11.97 -5.72
CA ALA A 223 12.14 -12.23 -6.47
C ALA A 223 12.10 -13.55 -7.27
N ARG A 224 11.41 -14.57 -6.76
CA ARG A 224 11.24 -15.87 -7.44
C ARG A 224 10.38 -15.82 -8.70
N PHE A 225 9.65 -14.74 -8.95
CA PHE A 225 8.79 -14.57 -10.12
C PHE A 225 9.40 -13.71 -11.19
N GLU A 226 10.51 -12.99 -10.89
CA GLU A 226 11.22 -12.17 -11.88
C GLU A 226 11.73 -13.03 -13.04
N GLY A 227 11.54 -12.55 -14.27
CA GLY A 227 11.90 -13.28 -15.47
C GLY A 227 10.98 -14.46 -15.84
N THR A 228 9.84 -14.61 -15.15
CA THR A 228 8.80 -15.58 -15.49
C THR A 228 7.63 -14.91 -16.20
N ASP A 229 6.67 -15.72 -16.68
CA ASP A 229 5.37 -15.26 -17.19
C ASP A 229 4.35 -14.91 -16.09
N ARG A 230 4.80 -14.78 -14.86
CA ARG A 230 4.00 -14.45 -13.67
C ARG A 230 4.48 -13.14 -13.08
N GLY A 231 3.55 -12.22 -12.92
CA GLY A 231 3.80 -10.93 -12.29
C GLY A 231 2.58 -10.46 -11.51
N SER A 232 2.74 -9.34 -10.83
CA SER A 232 1.66 -8.67 -10.09
C SER A 232 0.97 -7.58 -10.91
N HIS A 233 1.56 -7.19 -12.05
CA HIS A 233 1.04 -6.15 -12.95
C HIS A 233 1.41 -6.49 -14.39
N ALA A 234 0.46 -6.30 -15.31
CA ALA A 234 0.69 -6.43 -16.75
C ALA A 234 0.55 -5.05 -17.43
N TYR A 235 1.53 -4.68 -18.23
CA TYR A 235 1.50 -3.45 -19.02
C TYR A 235 1.71 -3.77 -20.49
N LYS A 236 0.77 -3.37 -21.36
CA LYS A 236 0.80 -3.63 -22.81
C LYS A 236 1.00 -5.12 -23.18
N GLY A 237 0.51 -6.03 -22.33
CA GLY A 237 0.59 -7.47 -22.53
C GLY A 237 1.87 -8.14 -22.02
N GLU A 238 2.73 -7.39 -21.34
CA GLU A 238 3.94 -7.90 -20.65
C GLU A 238 3.72 -7.86 -19.13
N TRP A 239 4.24 -8.88 -18.42
CA TRP A 239 4.20 -9.01 -16.96
C TRP A 239 5.42 -8.38 -16.31
#